data_cc50c07e7c1ba68923d364f5e22ac926
#
_entry.id   cc50c07e7c1ba68923d364f5e22ac926
#
_cell.length_a   1.000
_cell.length_b   1.000
_cell.length_c   1.000
_cell.angle_alpha   90.00
_cell.angle_beta   90.00
_cell.angle_gamma   90.00
#
_symmetry.space_group_name_H-M   'P 1'
#
loop_
_entity.id
_entity.type
_entity.pdbx_description
1 polymer ?
#
loop_
_entity_poly.entity_id
_entity_poly.type
_entity_poly.pdbx_seq_one_letter_code
_entity_poly.pdbx_strand_id
1 'polypeptide(L)'
;MGVVYVHTKTSDGGDLYLTRFAEPYEEHFDITNWYEKNWFDEHKIRLKGTSSVYRVPTKEVKGKSLDLVVKNCRVGEDVPLDTHTLEEFCDAEFNSPWEEFSLVTEMRENTYGPKEMRVNTQRPMAIYVPPEKMQLWQSGRSREKINRIRAKHPGIDLDILKQYKLIYEWIKGKNLIEVFELINVDSAELINHLKKINYKGIGDLNKKGYLVADMKPEHIIISEENTERIKEIGSAQDIDAPRKQIELLYQLLNDGKYSVIDYELLSRTPEHEDAVKSSRRHSYLDDQLNRFTPTPLPSHLSYKEIFGVPYIYGHAESTGGRLWVVGKNAHLFDYFLPERWRKTPSIRLSFSKEVFYTITKDNIHLVWKTSRVGEMHNIEE
;
A
#
# COMPACT_ATOMS: atom_id res chain seq x y z
N MET A 1 -4.55 -6.32 2.10
CA MET A 1 -3.50 -7.35 1.87
C MET A 1 -2.15 -6.66 1.93
N GLY A 2 -1.10 -7.35 2.40
CA GLY A 2 0.24 -6.77 2.49
C GLY A 2 1.04 -7.05 1.22
N VAL A 3 1.89 -6.10 0.81
CA VAL A 3 2.90 -6.33 -0.22
C VAL A 3 4.13 -6.96 0.44
N VAL A 4 4.66 -8.02 -0.16
CA VAL A 4 5.94 -8.61 0.26
C VAL A 4 7.06 -7.88 -0.45
N TYR A 5 8.09 -7.50 0.29
CA TYR A 5 9.26 -6.80 -0.22
C TYR A 5 10.53 -7.61 0.04
N VAL A 6 11.43 -7.62 -0.94
CA VAL A 6 12.83 -7.97 -0.73
C VAL A 6 13.54 -6.69 -0.31
N HIS A 7 14.12 -6.67 0.90
CA HIS A 7 14.83 -5.52 1.44
C HIS A 7 16.33 -5.70 1.28
N THR A 8 16.98 -4.71 0.69
CA THR A 8 18.44 -4.65 0.54
C THR A 8 18.98 -3.27 0.94
N LYS A 9 20.23 -3.22 1.40
CA LYS A 9 20.96 -1.97 1.58
C LYS A 9 21.59 -1.56 0.27
N THR A 10 21.47 -0.28 -0.06
CA THR A 10 22.11 0.29 -1.25
C THR A 10 23.54 0.73 -0.97
N SER A 11 24.38 0.88 -1.99
CA SER A 11 25.79 1.25 -1.86
C SER A 11 26.01 2.64 -1.28
N ASP A 12 25.02 3.52 -1.35
CA ASP A 12 25.02 4.85 -0.72
C ASP A 12 24.53 4.85 0.74
N GLY A 13 24.19 3.68 1.29
CA GLY A 13 23.72 3.50 2.66
C GLY A 13 22.20 3.67 2.85
N GLY A 14 21.45 3.83 1.77
CA GLY A 14 20.00 3.85 1.77
C GLY A 14 19.38 2.46 1.93
N ASP A 15 18.05 2.42 1.89
CA ASP A 15 17.25 1.20 1.94
C ASP A 15 16.45 1.05 0.64
N LEU A 16 16.49 -0.13 0.03
CA LEU A 16 15.73 -0.46 -1.16
C LEU A 16 14.78 -1.62 -0.85
N TYR A 17 13.51 -1.43 -1.16
CA TYR A 17 12.45 -2.42 -0.98
C TYR A 17 11.88 -2.78 -2.35
N LEU A 18 12.22 -3.96 -2.86
CA LEU A 18 11.77 -4.47 -4.15
C LEU A 18 10.46 -5.25 -3.98
N THR A 19 9.49 -4.98 -4.84
CA THR A 19 8.29 -5.81 -4.96
C THR A 19 8.57 -7.02 -5.85
N ARG A 20 7.65 -7.98 -5.88
CA ARG A 20 7.70 -9.12 -6.81
C ARG A 20 7.79 -8.72 -8.30
N PHE A 21 7.37 -7.51 -8.66
CA PHE A 21 7.47 -7.02 -10.03
C PHE A 21 8.88 -6.58 -10.41
N ALA A 22 9.66 -6.16 -9.42
CA ALA A 22 11.06 -5.75 -9.60
C ALA A 22 12.04 -6.91 -9.45
N GLU A 23 11.68 -7.96 -8.72
CA GLU A 23 12.55 -9.11 -8.43
C GLU A 23 13.26 -9.68 -9.69
N PRO A 24 12.58 -9.86 -10.84
CA PRO A 24 13.26 -10.33 -12.06
C PRO A 24 14.29 -9.34 -12.65
N TYR A 25 14.30 -8.11 -12.14
CA TYR A 25 15.11 -6.99 -12.62
C TYR A 25 15.96 -6.36 -11.51
N GLU A 26 16.26 -7.11 -10.45
CA GLU A 26 16.92 -6.61 -9.23
C GLU A 26 18.18 -5.78 -9.56
N GLU A 27 19.04 -6.26 -10.48
CA GLU A 27 20.28 -5.59 -10.87
C GLU A 27 20.04 -4.18 -11.47
N HIS A 28 18.90 -3.93 -12.11
CA HIS A 28 18.54 -2.60 -12.62
C HIS A 28 18.26 -1.60 -11.52
N PHE A 29 17.88 -2.09 -10.32
CA PHE A 29 17.57 -1.25 -9.17
C PHE A 29 18.76 -0.94 -8.28
N ASP A 30 19.97 -1.43 -8.63
CA ASP A 30 21.18 -0.89 -8.04
C ASP A 30 21.20 0.63 -8.26
N ILE A 31 21.48 1.37 -7.18
CA ILE A 31 21.38 2.84 -7.15
C ILE A 31 22.28 3.49 -8.22
N THR A 32 23.38 2.85 -8.58
CA THR A 32 24.31 3.31 -9.60
C THR A 32 23.75 3.21 -11.02
N ASN A 33 22.69 2.43 -11.24
CA ASN A 33 22.10 2.19 -12.54
C ASN A 33 20.96 3.16 -12.90
N TRP A 34 20.37 3.85 -11.93
CA TRP A 34 19.24 4.76 -12.20
C TRP A 34 19.27 6.05 -11.42
N TYR A 35 19.93 6.12 -10.25
CA TYR A 35 19.91 7.28 -9.36
C TYR A 35 21.29 7.88 -9.07
N GLU A 36 22.36 7.33 -9.64
CA GLU A 36 23.66 7.98 -9.64
C GLU A 36 23.54 9.41 -10.20
N LYS A 37 24.10 10.38 -9.49
CA LYS A 37 23.85 11.81 -9.70
C LYS A 37 24.02 12.24 -11.16
N ASN A 38 25.15 11.87 -11.81
CA ASN A 38 25.42 12.29 -13.17
C ASN A 38 24.44 11.65 -14.15
N TRP A 39 24.22 10.33 -14.00
CA TRP A 39 23.25 9.60 -14.83
C TRP A 39 21.83 10.17 -14.68
N PHE A 40 21.39 10.36 -13.42
CA PHE A 40 20.05 10.87 -13.13
C PHE A 40 19.87 12.28 -13.70
N ASP A 41 20.83 13.19 -13.47
CA ASP A 41 20.72 14.57 -13.93
C ASP A 41 20.75 14.69 -15.47
N GLU A 42 21.44 13.81 -16.16
CA GLU A 42 21.55 13.77 -17.61
C GLU A 42 20.32 13.16 -18.31
N HIS A 43 19.71 12.13 -17.69
CA HIS A 43 18.70 11.30 -18.34
C HIS A 43 17.27 11.48 -17.79
N LYS A 44 17.10 12.19 -16.64
CA LYS A 44 15.78 12.43 -16.10
C LYS A 44 14.97 13.36 -16.97
N ILE A 45 13.74 12.97 -17.25
CA ILE A 45 12.74 13.83 -17.88
C ILE A 45 11.70 14.17 -16.82
N ARG A 46 11.57 15.44 -16.46
CA ARG A 46 10.54 15.89 -15.54
C ARG A 46 9.18 15.77 -16.21
N LEU A 47 8.26 15.06 -15.55
CA LEU A 47 6.89 14.97 -16.02
C LEU A 47 6.08 16.18 -15.52
N LYS A 48 5.06 16.57 -16.29
CA LYS A 48 4.14 17.65 -15.91
C LYS A 48 3.35 17.21 -14.68
N GLY A 49 3.16 18.09 -13.72
CA GLY A 49 2.40 17.82 -12.48
C GLY A 49 2.83 18.73 -11.34
N THR A 50 2.11 18.67 -10.22
CA THR A 50 2.39 19.46 -9.00
C THR A 50 3.51 18.85 -8.16
N SER A 51 3.69 17.52 -8.22
CA SER A 51 4.75 16.79 -7.53
C SER A 51 6.00 16.62 -8.40
N SER A 52 7.15 16.38 -7.76
CA SER A 52 8.40 16.08 -8.46
C SER A 52 8.38 14.62 -8.94
N VAL A 53 7.95 14.42 -10.18
CA VAL A 53 7.90 13.12 -10.85
C VAL A 53 8.83 13.14 -12.06
N TYR A 54 9.62 12.10 -12.18
CA TYR A 54 10.60 11.97 -13.28
C TYR A 54 10.45 10.63 -13.97
N ARG A 55 10.58 10.63 -15.31
CA ARG A 55 10.89 9.44 -16.09
C ARG A 55 12.42 9.33 -16.16
N VAL A 56 12.96 8.15 -15.84
CA VAL A 56 14.40 7.89 -15.84
C VAL A 56 14.65 6.51 -16.43
N PRO A 57 15.45 6.38 -17.49
CA PRO A 57 15.91 5.07 -17.96
C PRO A 57 16.98 4.53 -17.01
N THR A 58 17.02 3.23 -16.81
CA THR A 58 18.18 2.59 -16.18
C THR A 58 19.34 2.51 -17.17
N LYS A 59 20.57 2.40 -16.67
CA LYS A 59 21.67 1.90 -17.50
C LYS A 59 21.32 0.52 -18.04
N GLU A 60 21.98 0.16 -19.11
CA GLU A 60 21.82 -1.16 -19.71
C GLU A 60 22.42 -2.24 -18.79
N VAL A 61 21.59 -3.23 -18.46
CA VAL A 61 21.99 -4.42 -17.70
C VAL A 61 21.59 -5.64 -18.52
N LYS A 62 22.57 -6.49 -18.84
CA LYS A 62 22.37 -7.70 -19.66
C LYS A 62 21.63 -7.43 -20.99
N GLY A 63 21.95 -6.32 -21.64
CA GLY A 63 21.37 -5.95 -22.94
C GLY A 63 19.97 -5.35 -22.86
N LYS A 64 19.50 -4.95 -21.66
CA LYS A 64 18.18 -4.34 -21.46
C LYS A 64 18.30 -3.08 -20.62
N SER A 65 17.44 -2.12 -20.89
CA SER A 65 17.20 -0.94 -20.06
C SER A 65 15.72 -0.90 -19.67
N LEU A 66 15.43 -0.41 -18.48
CA LEU A 66 14.07 -0.18 -18.00
C LEU A 66 13.78 1.32 -18.01
N ASP A 67 12.58 1.68 -18.40
CA ASP A 67 12.06 3.02 -18.18
C ASP A 67 11.30 3.06 -16.84
N LEU A 68 11.74 3.90 -15.94
CA LEU A 68 11.18 4.05 -14.58
C LEU A 68 10.46 5.38 -14.43
N VAL A 69 9.41 5.38 -13.61
CA VAL A 69 8.83 6.60 -13.04
C VAL A 69 9.29 6.69 -11.59
N VAL A 70 9.95 7.78 -11.26
CA VAL A 70 10.44 8.07 -9.90
C VAL A 70 9.65 9.24 -9.33
N LYS A 71 8.91 8.99 -8.27
CA LYS A 71 8.03 9.95 -7.59
C LYS A 71 8.45 10.12 -6.13
N ASN A 72 8.51 11.34 -5.66
CA ASN A 72 8.69 11.60 -4.24
C ASN A 72 7.36 11.39 -3.49
N CYS A 73 7.39 10.61 -2.42
CA CYS A 73 6.22 10.43 -1.58
C CYS A 73 5.91 11.70 -0.77
N ARG A 74 4.67 12.12 -0.79
CA ARG A 74 4.17 13.34 -0.14
C ARG A 74 3.52 13.08 1.23
N VAL A 75 3.67 11.90 1.77
CA VAL A 75 3.10 11.53 3.08
C VAL A 75 3.36 12.62 4.13
N GLY A 76 2.31 13.09 4.78
CA GLY A 76 2.37 14.14 5.80
C GLY A 76 2.43 15.57 5.29
N GLU A 77 2.39 15.80 3.99
CA GLU A 77 2.16 17.11 3.40
C GLU A 77 0.67 17.48 3.42
N ASP A 78 0.35 18.77 3.26
CA ASP A 78 -1.02 19.22 3.08
C ASP A 78 -1.50 18.91 1.66
N VAL A 79 -2.70 18.38 1.54
CA VAL A 79 -3.35 18.23 0.24
C VAL A 79 -3.75 19.62 -0.24
N PRO A 80 -3.42 20.00 -1.49
CA PRO A 80 -3.77 21.32 -2.01
C PRO A 80 -5.29 21.56 -2.01
N LEU A 81 -5.71 22.74 -1.55
CA LEU A 81 -7.13 23.12 -1.45
C LEU A 81 -7.80 23.35 -2.81
N ASP A 82 -7.02 23.49 -3.88
CA ASP A 82 -7.50 23.68 -5.24
C ASP A 82 -7.94 22.40 -5.94
N THR A 83 -7.78 21.28 -5.28
CA THR A 83 -8.24 19.98 -5.79
C THR A 83 -9.77 19.95 -5.75
N HIS A 84 -10.43 19.96 -6.90
CA HIS A 84 -11.89 20.02 -7.04
C HIS A 84 -12.67 18.93 -6.28
N THR A 85 -12.00 17.89 -5.86
CA THR A 85 -12.56 16.75 -5.12
C THR A 85 -12.43 16.89 -3.60
N LEU A 86 -11.74 17.94 -3.09
CA LEU A 86 -11.59 18.13 -1.64
C LEU A 86 -12.89 18.44 -0.92
N GLU A 87 -13.89 19.03 -1.60
CA GLU A 87 -15.22 19.24 -1.02
C GLU A 87 -15.89 17.89 -0.64
N GLU A 88 -15.63 16.84 -1.42
CA GLU A 88 -16.13 15.49 -1.17
C GLU A 88 -15.18 14.67 -0.25
N PHE A 89 -13.91 15.08 -0.15
CA PHE A 89 -12.84 14.37 0.54
C PHE A 89 -12.07 15.27 1.50
N CYS A 90 -12.79 15.97 2.38
CA CYS A 90 -12.19 16.93 3.33
C CYS A 90 -11.10 16.31 4.25
N ASP A 91 -11.12 14.99 4.43
CA ASP A 91 -10.14 14.25 5.22
C ASP A 91 -9.07 13.55 4.36
N ALA A 92 -8.95 13.89 3.07
CA ALA A 92 -7.95 13.30 2.20
C ALA A 92 -6.53 13.58 2.71
N GLU A 93 -5.74 12.52 2.84
CA GLU A 93 -4.33 12.57 3.20
C GLU A 93 -3.51 11.82 2.15
N PHE A 94 -2.29 12.30 1.88
CA PHE A 94 -1.39 11.57 1.01
C PHE A 94 -1.00 10.22 1.61
N ASN A 95 -1.13 9.18 0.81
CA ASN A 95 -0.76 7.82 1.18
C ASN A 95 0.70 7.74 1.63
N SER A 96 0.96 6.88 2.59
CA SER A 96 2.32 6.41 2.85
C SER A 96 2.84 5.59 1.67
N PRO A 97 4.16 5.46 1.48
CA PRO A 97 4.71 4.69 0.36
C PRO A 97 4.23 3.23 0.37
N TRP A 98 4.07 2.66 1.54
CA TRP A 98 3.60 1.28 1.74
C TRP A 98 2.12 1.11 1.41
N GLU A 99 1.31 2.10 1.78
CA GLU A 99 -0.12 2.13 1.53
C GLU A 99 -0.42 2.31 0.05
N GLU A 100 0.22 3.27 -0.62
CA GLU A 100 0.09 3.49 -2.06
C GLU A 100 0.41 2.22 -2.85
N PHE A 101 1.55 1.55 -2.55
CA PHE A 101 1.94 0.31 -3.21
C PHE A 101 0.99 -0.86 -2.89
N SER A 102 0.46 -0.91 -1.67
CA SER A 102 -0.52 -1.92 -1.28
C SER A 102 -1.82 -1.77 -2.06
N LEU A 103 -2.35 -0.57 -2.17
CA LEU A 103 -3.59 -0.28 -2.90
C LEU A 103 -3.42 -0.56 -4.41
N VAL A 104 -2.31 -0.12 -5.01
CA VAL A 104 -2.02 -0.38 -6.44
C VAL A 104 -1.88 -1.88 -6.72
N THR A 105 -1.18 -2.61 -5.86
CA THR A 105 -1.01 -4.06 -6.01
C THR A 105 -2.36 -4.78 -5.91
N GLU A 106 -3.18 -4.40 -4.92
CA GLU A 106 -4.52 -4.96 -4.72
C GLU A 106 -5.44 -4.71 -5.91
N MET A 107 -5.39 -3.51 -6.50
CA MET A 107 -6.14 -3.18 -7.71
C MET A 107 -5.69 -4.03 -8.91
N ARG A 108 -4.38 -4.22 -9.09
CA ARG A 108 -3.81 -5.07 -10.15
C ARG A 108 -4.19 -6.54 -9.99
N GLU A 109 -4.30 -7.04 -8.77
CA GLU A 109 -4.72 -8.41 -8.47
C GLU A 109 -6.21 -8.63 -8.69
N ASN A 110 -6.97 -7.56 -8.91
CA ASN A 110 -8.41 -7.63 -9.18
C ASN A 110 -9.18 -8.35 -8.07
N THR A 111 -8.84 -8.07 -6.81
CA THR A 111 -9.34 -8.82 -5.64
C THR A 111 -10.76 -8.46 -5.28
N TYR A 112 -11.21 -7.23 -5.58
CA TYR A 112 -12.53 -6.70 -5.23
C TYR A 112 -13.32 -6.24 -6.46
N GLY A 113 -14.66 -6.23 -6.33
CA GLY A 113 -15.59 -5.80 -7.38
C GLY A 113 -15.73 -6.82 -8.54
N PRO A 114 -16.37 -6.44 -9.65
CA PRO A 114 -16.61 -7.32 -10.79
C PRO A 114 -15.30 -7.90 -11.36
N LYS A 115 -15.23 -9.23 -11.52
CA LYS A 115 -14.00 -9.92 -11.93
C LYS A 115 -13.67 -9.73 -13.41
N GLU A 116 -14.66 -9.55 -14.24
CA GLU A 116 -14.58 -9.26 -15.67
C GLU A 116 -14.02 -7.87 -15.96
N MET A 117 -14.16 -6.94 -15.00
CA MET A 117 -13.65 -5.59 -15.10
C MET A 117 -12.27 -5.47 -14.46
N ARG A 118 -11.31 -4.91 -15.19
CA ARG A 118 -9.98 -4.62 -14.69
C ARG A 118 -9.65 -3.15 -14.91
N VAL A 119 -9.03 -2.54 -13.92
CA VAL A 119 -8.36 -1.24 -14.05
C VAL A 119 -6.86 -1.49 -14.17
N ASN A 120 -6.27 -1.10 -15.30
CA ASN A 120 -4.84 -1.24 -15.48
C ASN A 120 -4.11 -0.10 -14.76
N THR A 121 -2.97 -0.41 -14.15
CA THR A 121 -2.14 0.54 -13.40
C THR A 121 -0.67 0.33 -13.74
N GLN A 122 0.17 1.28 -13.36
CA GLN A 122 1.61 1.08 -13.37
C GLN A 122 2.00 -0.08 -12.44
N ARG A 123 3.06 -0.79 -12.78
CA ARG A 123 3.63 -1.78 -11.85
C ARG A 123 4.40 -1.05 -10.75
N PRO A 124 4.05 -1.25 -9.47
CA PRO A 124 4.83 -0.72 -8.36
C PRO A 124 6.10 -1.56 -8.22
N MET A 125 7.25 -1.02 -8.61
CA MET A 125 8.51 -1.76 -8.71
C MET A 125 9.27 -1.75 -7.38
N ALA A 126 9.62 -0.57 -6.87
CA ALA A 126 10.45 -0.45 -5.68
C ALA A 126 10.14 0.81 -4.87
N ILE A 127 10.48 0.76 -3.58
CA ILE A 127 10.56 1.93 -2.71
C ILE A 127 12.02 2.11 -2.33
N TYR A 128 12.59 3.27 -2.66
CA TYR A 128 13.93 3.64 -2.23
C TYR A 128 13.86 4.71 -1.14
N VAL A 129 14.62 4.50 -0.08
CA VAL A 129 14.71 5.40 1.08
C VAL A 129 16.14 5.88 1.21
N PRO A 130 16.45 7.11 0.79
CA PRO A 130 17.79 7.68 0.92
C PRO A 130 18.28 7.65 2.36
N PRO A 131 19.61 7.59 2.58
CA PRO A 131 20.19 7.63 3.93
C PRO A 131 19.98 9.00 4.61
N GLU A 132 19.89 10.07 3.84
CA GLU A 132 19.76 11.43 4.32
C GLU A 132 18.39 11.69 4.93
N LYS A 133 18.38 12.49 6.01
CA LYS A 133 17.16 13.00 6.62
C LYS A 133 17.02 14.50 6.35
N MET A 134 15.83 14.91 5.97
CA MET A 134 15.50 16.32 5.89
C MET A 134 15.40 16.95 7.28
N GLN A 135 15.71 18.23 7.38
CA GLN A 135 15.34 19.00 8.55
C GLN A 135 13.81 19.21 8.57
N LEU A 136 13.23 19.30 9.77
CA LEU A 136 11.78 19.44 9.91
C LEU A 136 11.22 20.62 9.11
N TRP A 137 11.92 21.76 9.11
CA TRP A 137 11.53 22.95 8.38
C TRP A 137 11.59 22.80 6.85
N GLN A 138 12.41 21.87 6.34
CA GLN A 138 12.50 21.56 4.91
C GLN A 138 11.36 20.64 4.44
N SER A 139 10.73 19.92 5.37
CA SER A 139 9.72 18.91 5.05
C SER A 139 8.33 19.47 4.80
N GLY A 140 8.07 20.73 5.13
CA GLY A 140 6.72 21.30 5.11
C GLY A 140 5.73 20.68 6.11
N ARG A 141 6.23 19.90 7.08
CA ARG A 141 5.43 19.07 8.01
C ARG A 141 5.54 19.58 9.43
N SER A 142 4.46 19.48 10.21
CA SER A 142 4.49 19.79 11.64
C SER A 142 4.75 18.52 12.49
N ARG A 143 5.29 18.70 13.70
CA ARG A 143 5.44 17.60 14.66
C ARG A 143 4.12 16.94 15.02
N GLU A 144 3.06 17.74 15.10
CA GLU A 144 1.71 17.26 15.40
C GLU A 144 1.18 16.33 14.29
N LYS A 145 1.31 16.74 13.03
CA LYS A 145 0.99 15.87 11.88
C LYS A 145 1.79 14.58 11.89
N ILE A 146 3.07 14.67 12.20
CA ILE A 146 3.97 13.52 12.33
C ILE A 146 3.42 12.52 13.35
N ASN A 147 3.07 13.00 14.52
CA ASN A 147 2.57 12.13 15.58
C ASN A 147 1.22 11.51 15.22
N ARG A 148 0.34 12.25 14.54
CA ARG A 148 -0.95 11.77 14.06
C ARG A 148 -0.79 10.65 13.02
N ILE A 149 0.11 10.83 12.05
CA ILE A 149 0.39 9.80 11.04
C ILE A 149 0.97 8.54 11.68
N ARG A 150 1.92 8.67 12.61
CA ARG A 150 2.45 7.53 13.36
C ARG A 150 1.39 6.80 14.18
N ALA A 151 0.43 7.54 14.75
CA ALA A 151 -0.69 6.95 15.47
C ALA A 151 -1.66 6.19 14.56
N LYS A 152 -1.87 6.67 13.32
CA LYS A 152 -2.72 5.98 12.32
C LYS A 152 -2.10 4.70 11.78
N HIS A 153 -0.78 4.59 11.78
CA HIS A 153 -0.05 3.45 11.21
C HIS A 153 0.86 2.76 12.24
N PRO A 154 0.29 2.21 13.33
CA PRO A 154 1.07 1.51 14.34
C PRO A 154 1.76 0.28 13.72
N GLY A 155 3.05 0.13 13.95
CA GLY A 155 3.83 -1.00 13.44
C GLY A 155 4.48 -0.78 12.07
N ILE A 156 4.29 0.36 11.43
CA ILE A 156 5.04 0.77 10.25
C ILE A 156 6.17 1.71 10.69
N ASP A 157 7.40 1.32 10.37
CA ASP A 157 8.57 2.21 10.59
C ASP A 157 8.60 3.28 9.48
N LEU A 158 7.80 4.32 9.68
CA LEU A 158 7.72 5.47 8.79
C LEU A 158 8.51 6.65 9.39
N ASP A 159 9.72 6.88 8.88
CA ASP A 159 10.48 8.08 9.20
C ASP A 159 10.13 9.21 8.21
N ILE A 160 9.19 10.07 8.60
CA ILE A 160 8.72 11.17 7.76
C ILE A 160 9.73 12.32 7.56
N LEU A 161 10.90 12.24 8.18
CA LEU A 161 12.03 13.11 7.82
C LEU A 161 12.84 12.55 6.65
N LYS A 162 12.58 11.32 6.24
CA LYS A 162 13.16 10.74 5.01
C LYS A 162 12.26 10.98 3.81
N GLN A 163 12.87 11.19 2.66
CA GLN A 163 12.16 11.37 1.40
C GLN A 163 12.07 10.05 0.65
N TYR A 164 10.98 9.33 0.85
CA TYR A 164 10.73 8.09 0.14
C TYR A 164 10.53 8.34 -1.35
N LYS A 165 11.18 7.53 -2.17
CA LYS A 165 11.00 7.52 -3.62
C LYS A 165 10.21 6.29 -4.03
N LEU A 166 9.06 6.51 -4.62
CA LEU A 166 8.22 5.47 -5.21
C LEU A 166 8.66 5.27 -6.65
N ILE A 167 8.98 4.04 -7.02
CA ILE A 167 9.49 3.70 -8.34
C ILE A 167 8.48 2.78 -9.02
N TYR A 168 7.95 3.25 -10.14
CA TYR A 168 7.02 2.53 -10.98
C TYR A 168 7.62 2.23 -12.36
N GLU A 169 7.08 1.22 -13.03
CA GLU A 169 7.34 1.01 -14.45
C GLU A 169 6.70 2.14 -15.27
N TRP A 170 7.42 2.64 -16.29
CA TRP A 170 6.85 3.58 -17.24
C TRP A 170 5.85 2.89 -18.16
N ILE A 171 4.66 3.44 -18.29
CA ILE A 171 3.69 3.02 -19.30
C ILE A 171 3.94 3.81 -20.59
N LYS A 172 4.29 3.11 -21.66
CA LYS A 172 4.42 3.72 -22.99
C LYS A 172 3.04 4.07 -23.53
N GLY A 173 2.81 5.34 -23.81
CA GLY A 173 1.54 5.84 -24.30
C GLY A 173 1.40 7.34 -24.12
N LYS A 174 0.20 7.84 -24.34
CA LYS A 174 -0.17 9.24 -24.19
C LYS A 174 -1.31 9.40 -23.18
N ASN A 175 -1.30 10.47 -22.41
CA ASN A 175 -2.44 10.85 -21.59
C ASN A 175 -3.58 11.40 -22.47
N LEU A 176 -4.78 11.51 -21.89
CA LEU A 176 -5.94 11.93 -22.66
C LEU A 176 -5.80 13.32 -23.31
N ILE A 177 -5.12 14.26 -22.65
CA ILE A 177 -4.89 15.59 -23.25
C ILE A 177 -4.07 15.45 -24.52
N GLU A 178 -2.95 14.70 -24.44
CA GLU A 178 -2.07 14.43 -25.59
C GLU A 178 -2.76 13.62 -26.70
N VAL A 179 -3.70 12.74 -26.35
CA VAL A 179 -4.51 12.01 -27.33
C VAL A 179 -5.45 12.96 -28.06
N PHE A 180 -6.10 13.87 -27.35
CA PHE A 180 -7.00 14.86 -27.97
C PHE A 180 -6.25 15.92 -28.79
N GLU A 181 -4.98 16.18 -28.51
CA GLU A 181 -4.11 16.99 -29.38
C GLU A 181 -3.90 16.35 -30.77
N LEU A 182 -4.01 15.01 -30.85
CA LEU A 182 -3.97 14.29 -32.14
C LEU A 182 -5.32 14.30 -32.89
N ILE A 183 -6.41 14.55 -32.15
CA ILE A 183 -7.76 14.61 -32.69
C ILE A 183 -8.12 16.09 -32.79
N ASN A 184 -8.27 16.61 -33.98
CA ASN A 184 -8.62 18.03 -34.18
C ASN A 184 -10.10 18.27 -33.81
N VAL A 185 -10.37 18.48 -32.51
CA VAL A 185 -11.68 18.68 -31.90
C VAL A 185 -11.84 20.14 -31.48
N ASP A 186 -13.03 20.70 -31.63
CA ASP A 186 -13.35 22.03 -31.12
C ASP A 186 -13.21 22.10 -29.61
N SER A 187 -12.76 23.24 -29.09
CA SER A 187 -12.46 23.43 -27.65
C SER A 187 -13.64 23.17 -26.73
N ALA A 188 -14.86 23.49 -27.17
CA ALA A 188 -16.06 23.24 -26.36
C ALA A 188 -16.41 21.74 -26.30
N GLU A 189 -16.27 21.03 -27.40
CA GLU A 189 -16.44 19.57 -27.47
C GLU A 189 -15.36 18.86 -26.69
N LEU A 190 -14.11 19.30 -26.76
CA LEU A 190 -12.98 18.78 -25.99
C LEU A 190 -13.27 18.74 -24.49
N ILE A 191 -13.71 19.88 -23.93
CA ILE A 191 -14.03 19.95 -22.50
C ILE A 191 -15.12 18.91 -22.13
N ASN A 192 -16.14 18.76 -22.94
CA ASN A 192 -17.20 17.80 -22.71
C ASN A 192 -16.71 16.35 -22.75
N HIS A 193 -15.84 16.00 -23.72
CA HIS A 193 -15.24 14.68 -23.81
C HIS A 193 -14.36 14.38 -22.61
N LEU A 194 -13.48 15.30 -22.23
CA LEU A 194 -12.59 15.16 -21.08
C LEU A 194 -13.39 14.94 -19.80
N LYS A 195 -14.45 15.71 -19.55
CA LYS A 195 -15.35 15.51 -18.40
C LYS A 195 -15.98 14.12 -18.40
N LYS A 196 -16.58 13.69 -19.52
CA LYS A 196 -17.22 12.37 -19.64
C LYS A 196 -16.25 11.23 -19.35
N ILE A 197 -15.03 11.31 -19.90
CA ILE A 197 -14.01 10.28 -19.72
C ILE A 197 -13.50 10.28 -18.27
N ASN A 198 -13.30 11.44 -17.67
CA ASN A 198 -12.91 11.55 -16.28
C ASN A 198 -13.96 10.91 -15.34
N TYR A 199 -15.23 11.24 -15.53
CA TYR A 199 -16.32 10.60 -14.77
C TYR A 199 -16.40 9.09 -15.00
N LYS A 200 -16.12 8.62 -16.23
CA LYS A 200 -16.04 7.19 -16.51
C LYS A 200 -14.91 6.54 -15.70
N GLY A 201 -13.72 7.13 -15.70
CA GLY A 201 -12.58 6.64 -14.93
C GLY A 201 -12.89 6.56 -13.44
N ILE A 202 -13.49 7.60 -12.86
CA ILE A 202 -13.96 7.62 -11.47
C ILE A 202 -14.99 6.50 -11.24
N GLY A 203 -15.98 6.37 -12.12
CA GLY A 203 -17.02 5.34 -12.00
C GLY A 203 -16.46 3.91 -12.10
N ASP A 204 -15.46 3.69 -12.94
CA ASP A 204 -14.79 2.40 -13.06
C ASP A 204 -13.98 2.06 -11.81
N LEU A 205 -13.28 3.03 -11.23
CA LEU A 205 -12.58 2.88 -9.95
C LEU A 205 -13.58 2.58 -8.81
N ASN A 206 -14.68 3.32 -8.73
CA ASN A 206 -15.70 3.12 -7.69
C ASN A 206 -16.31 1.72 -7.77
N LYS A 207 -16.63 1.21 -8.97
CA LYS A 207 -17.11 -0.17 -9.16
C LYS A 207 -16.08 -1.20 -8.68
N LYS A 208 -14.80 -0.87 -8.76
CA LYS A 208 -13.70 -1.70 -8.24
C LYS A 208 -13.41 -1.44 -6.76
N GLY A 209 -14.24 -0.63 -6.09
CA GLY A 209 -14.12 -0.33 -4.67
C GLY A 209 -13.03 0.66 -4.30
N TYR A 210 -12.66 1.55 -5.23
CA TYR A 210 -11.65 2.57 -4.99
C TYR A 210 -12.18 3.98 -5.22
N LEU A 211 -11.67 4.92 -4.43
CA LEU A 211 -11.89 6.35 -4.53
C LEU A 211 -10.56 7.03 -4.83
N VAL A 212 -10.58 8.03 -5.70
CA VAL A 212 -9.42 8.89 -5.99
C VAL A 212 -9.83 10.33 -5.83
N ALA A 213 -9.22 11.01 -4.86
CA ALA A 213 -9.55 12.40 -4.57
C ALA A 213 -9.01 13.41 -5.61
N ASP A 214 -8.10 13.02 -6.48
CA ASP A 214 -7.51 13.88 -7.51
C ASP A 214 -7.48 13.19 -8.89
N MET A 215 -8.65 12.78 -9.39
CA MET A 215 -8.72 12.19 -10.73
C MET A 215 -8.79 13.27 -11.80
N LYS A 216 -7.85 13.21 -12.74
CA LYS A 216 -7.72 14.15 -13.86
C LYS A 216 -7.60 13.38 -15.20
N PRO A 217 -7.95 14.02 -16.33
CA PRO A 217 -7.74 13.42 -17.65
C PRO A 217 -6.29 13.04 -17.94
N GLU A 218 -5.33 13.76 -17.38
CA GLU A 218 -3.90 13.47 -17.48
C GLU A 218 -3.49 12.17 -16.78
N HIS A 219 -4.32 11.67 -15.86
CA HIS A 219 -4.08 10.42 -15.14
C HIS A 219 -4.59 9.17 -15.89
N ILE A 220 -5.21 9.36 -17.05
CA ILE A 220 -5.67 8.27 -17.92
C ILE A 220 -4.71 8.16 -19.10
N ILE A 221 -4.07 7.00 -19.24
CA ILE A 221 -3.07 6.72 -20.28
C ILE A 221 -3.64 5.74 -21.30
N ILE A 222 -3.58 6.11 -22.55
CA ILE A 222 -3.83 5.22 -23.70
C ILE A 222 -2.47 4.67 -24.17
N SER A 223 -2.36 3.36 -24.35
CA SER A 223 -1.10 2.72 -24.77
C SER A 223 -0.61 3.25 -26.11
N GLU A 224 0.70 3.17 -26.34
CA GLU A 224 1.34 3.59 -27.61
C GLU A 224 0.69 2.92 -28.82
N GLU A 225 0.46 1.61 -28.77
CA GLU A 225 -0.23 0.87 -29.84
C GLU A 225 -1.61 1.46 -30.17
N ASN A 226 -2.44 1.72 -29.14
CA ASN A 226 -3.76 2.29 -29.35
C ASN A 226 -3.71 3.75 -29.80
N THR A 227 -2.72 4.50 -29.34
CA THR A 227 -2.49 5.89 -29.77
C THR A 227 -2.11 5.96 -31.24
N GLU A 228 -1.24 5.06 -31.73
CA GLU A 228 -0.89 5.00 -33.16
C GLU A 228 -2.10 4.59 -34.02
N ARG A 229 -2.95 3.68 -33.55
CA ARG A 229 -4.24 3.36 -34.25
C ARG A 229 -5.16 4.58 -34.38
N ILE A 230 -5.26 5.41 -33.34
CA ILE A 230 -6.02 6.66 -33.37
C ILE A 230 -5.40 7.61 -34.40
N LYS A 231 -4.09 7.74 -34.40
CA LYS A 231 -3.34 8.62 -35.33
C LYS A 231 -3.46 8.17 -36.80
N GLU A 232 -3.43 6.87 -37.04
CA GLU A 232 -3.60 6.30 -38.42
C GLU A 232 -4.95 6.70 -39.03
N ILE A 233 -6.04 6.67 -38.21
CA ILE A 233 -7.35 7.15 -38.69
C ILE A 233 -7.30 8.64 -39.04
N GLY A 234 -6.61 9.47 -38.26
CA GLY A 234 -6.48 10.91 -38.52
C GLY A 234 -5.62 11.22 -39.74
N SER A 235 -4.73 10.30 -40.15
CA SER A 235 -3.88 10.46 -41.32
C SER A 235 -4.60 10.19 -42.65
N ALA A 236 -5.78 9.54 -42.58
CA ALA A 236 -6.61 9.35 -43.77
C ALA A 236 -7.21 10.72 -44.18
N GLN A 237 -7.21 11.03 -45.47
CA GLN A 237 -7.87 12.23 -46.03
C GLN A 237 -9.43 12.04 -45.96
N ASP A 238 -9.94 11.82 -44.79
CA ASP A 238 -11.36 11.54 -44.51
C ASP A 238 -11.94 12.67 -43.65
N ILE A 239 -12.98 13.32 -44.14
CA ILE A 239 -13.67 14.40 -43.42
C ILE A 239 -14.27 13.94 -42.11
N ASP A 240 -14.61 12.64 -41.98
CA ASP A 240 -15.15 12.02 -40.78
C ASP A 240 -14.05 11.46 -39.83
N ALA A 241 -12.78 11.67 -40.14
CA ALA A 241 -11.66 11.13 -39.33
C ALA A 241 -11.74 11.52 -37.85
N PRO A 242 -11.99 12.77 -37.45
CA PRO A 242 -12.09 13.13 -36.04
C PRO A 242 -13.20 12.37 -35.32
N ARG A 243 -14.34 12.19 -35.93
CA ARG A 243 -15.44 11.40 -35.37
C ARG A 243 -15.06 9.95 -35.16
N LYS A 244 -14.44 9.31 -36.14
CA LYS A 244 -13.96 7.92 -36.07
C LYS A 244 -12.89 7.73 -35.00
N GLN A 245 -12.01 8.70 -34.86
CA GLN A 245 -10.98 8.71 -33.79
C GLN A 245 -11.65 8.74 -32.40
N ILE A 246 -12.65 9.61 -32.21
CA ILE A 246 -13.40 9.70 -30.93
C ILE A 246 -14.17 8.39 -30.67
N GLU A 247 -14.83 7.83 -31.67
CA GLU A 247 -15.54 6.55 -31.57
C GLU A 247 -14.58 5.42 -31.12
N LEU A 248 -13.40 5.32 -31.74
CA LEU A 248 -12.37 4.36 -31.35
C LEU A 248 -11.89 4.60 -29.91
N LEU A 249 -11.64 5.86 -29.52
CA LEU A 249 -11.23 6.20 -28.16
C LEU A 249 -12.27 5.74 -27.13
N TYR A 250 -13.55 6.02 -27.34
CA TYR A 250 -14.62 5.55 -26.47
C TYR A 250 -14.74 4.03 -26.42
N GLN A 251 -14.56 3.36 -27.54
CA GLN A 251 -14.50 1.90 -27.58
C GLN A 251 -13.37 1.36 -26.71
N LEU A 252 -12.15 1.89 -26.87
CA LEU A 252 -10.99 1.51 -26.07
C LEU A 252 -11.25 1.71 -24.54
N LEU A 253 -11.86 2.84 -24.18
CA LEU A 253 -12.20 3.13 -22.78
C LEU A 253 -13.27 2.16 -22.25
N ASN A 254 -14.27 1.83 -23.06
CA ASN A 254 -15.33 0.87 -22.67
C ASN A 254 -14.79 -0.56 -22.54
N ASP A 255 -13.82 -0.92 -23.37
CA ASP A 255 -13.13 -2.20 -23.32
C ASP A 255 -12.08 -2.27 -22.18
N GLY A 256 -11.93 -1.22 -21.37
CA GLY A 256 -10.92 -1.16 -20.30
C GLY A 256 -9.47 -1.10 -20.79
N LYS A 257 -9.26 -0.70 -22.06
CA LYS A 257 -7.92 -0.59 -22.71
C LYS A 257 -7.26 0.75 -22.41
N TYR A 258 -7.25 1.13 -21.15
CA TYR A 258 -6.57 2.30 -20.62
C TYR A 258 -5.92 1.96 -19.29
N SER A 259 -5.00 2.80 -18.85
CA SER A 259 -4.35 2.67 -17.54
C SER A 259 -4.57 3.94 -16.72
N VAL A 260 -4.74 3.78 -15.43
CA VAL A 260 -4.79 4.89 -14.48
C VAL A 260 -3.40 5.04 -13.84
N ILE A 261 -2.97 6.28 -13.66
CA ILE A 261 -1.73 6.63 -12.94
C ILE A 261 -2.07 7.63 -11.82
N ASP A 262 -1.10 7.88 -10.97
CA ASP A 262 -1.16 8.78 -9.82
C ASP A 262 -2.12 8.30 -8.70
N TYR A 263 -1.53 7.64 -7.71
CA TYR A 263 -2.25 6.93 -6.65
C TYR A 263 -2.05 7.56 -5.27
N GLU A 264 -1.47 8.74 -5.18
CA GLU A 264 -1.11 9.35 -3.90
C GLU A 264 -2.33 9.69 -3.01
N LEU A 265 -3.51 9.85 -3.63
CA LEU A 265 -4.79 10.11 -2.97
C LEU A 265 -5.82 9.00 -3.26
N LEU A 266 -5.33 7.78 -3.54
CA LEU A 266 -6.16 6.59 -3.73
C LEU A 266 -6.58 6.05 -2.36
N SER A 267 -7.86 5.71 -2.21
CA SER A 267 -8.37 5.02 -1.02
C SER A 267 -9.37 3.94 -1.42
N ARG A 268 -9.73 3.05 -0.48
CA ARG A 268 -10.84 2.11 -0.69
C ARG A 268 -12.17 2.79 -0.38
N THR A 269 -13.24 2.34 -1.06
CA THR A 269 -14.59 2.68 -0.62
C THR A 269 -14.86 2.08 0.77
N PRO A 270 -15.82 2.61 1.54
CA PRO A 270 -16.18 2.05 2.85
C PRO A 270 -16.51 0.55 2.78
N GLU A 271 -17.26 0.13 1.76
CA GLU A 271 -17.67 -1.27 1.58
C GLU A 271 -16.46 -2.17 1.29
N HIS A 272 -15.50 -1.70 0.49
CA HIS A 272 -14.28 -2.44 0.21
C HIS A 272 -13.41 -2.54 1.47
N GLU A 273 -13.26 -1.47 2.22
CA GLU A 273 -12.49 -1.46 3.47
C GLU A 273 -13.08 -2.43 4.49
N ASP A 274 -14.40 -2.49 4.62
CA ASP A 274 -15.09 -3.42 5.50
C ASP A 274 -14.91 -4.88 5.03
N ALA A 275 -14.95 -5.13 3.73
CA ALA A 275 -14.67 -6.46 3.16
C ALA A 275 -13.23 -6.91 3.45
N VAL A 276 -12.25 -6.00 3.32
CA VAL A 276 -10.83 -6.29 3.64
C VAL A 276 -10.65 -6.60 5.13
N LYS A 277 -11.26 -5.82 6.02
CA LYS A 277 -11.22 -6.06 7.48
C LYS A 277 -11.85 -7.41 7.82
N SER A 278 -12.99 -7.72 7.25
CA SER A 278 -13.68 -9.00 7.44
C SER A 278 -12.84 -10.17 6.93
N SER A 279 -12.28 -10.07 5.72
CA SER A 279 -11.42 -11.10 5.13
C SER A 279 -10.16 -11.37 5.99
N ARG A 280 -9.50 -10.32 6.48
CA ARG A 280 -8.33 -10.46 7.37
C ARG A 280 -8.69 -11.18 8.65
N ARG A 281 -9.84 -10.88 9.23
CA ARG A 281 -10.32 -11.55 10.44
C ARG A 281 -10.59 -13.04 10.19
N HIS A 282 -11.29 -13.37 9.10
CA HIS A 282 -11.56 -14.77 8.73
C HIS A 282 -10.26 -15.54 8.49
N SER A 283 -9.35 -14.98 7.69
CA SER A 283 -8.04 -15.62 7.42
C SER A 283 -7.25 -15.89 8.71
N TYR A 284 -7.27 -14.95 9.65
CA TYR A 284 -6.62 -15.13 10.95
C TYR A 284 -7.28 -16.28 11.75
N LEU A 285 -8.61 -16.31 11.79
CA LEU A 285 -9.35 -17.35 12.51
C LEU A 285 -9.12 -18.73 11.89
N ASP A 286 -9.20 -18.82 10.56
CA ASP A 286 -8.93 -20.06 9.84
C ASP A 286 -7.51 -20.58 10.10
N ASP A 287 -6.53 -19.67 10.11
CA ASP A 287 -5.14 -19.99 10.41
C ASP A 287 -4.97 -20.51 11.85
N GLN A 288 -5.68 -19.94 12.82
CA GLN A 288 -5.70 -20.41 14.19
C GLN A 288 -6.35 -21.80 14.30
N LEU A 289 -7.49 -22.00 13.64
CA LEU A 289 -8.19 -23.30 13.62
C LEU A 289 -7.37 -24.40 12.95
N ASN A 290 -6.74 -24.10 11.80
CA ASN A 290 -5.92 -25.05 11.06
C ASN A 290 -4.65 -25.47 11.81
N ARG A 291 -4.12 -24.60 12.67
CA ARG A 291 -2.96 -24.90 13.51
C ARG A 291 -3.32 -25.65 14.78
N PHE A 292 -4.60 -25.67 15.12
CA PHE A 292 -5.09 -26.36 16.30
C PHE A 292 -5.37 -27.83 15.98
N THR A 293 -4.53 -28.71 16.49
CA THR A 293 -4.78 -30.15 16.41
C THR A 293 -5.42 -30.59 17.71
N PRO A 294 -6.68 -31.06 17.72
CA PRO A 294 -7.32 -31.58 18.92
C PRO A 294 -6.52 -32.76 19.45
N THR A 295 -5.96 -32.62 20.62
CA THR A 295 -5.37 -33.72 21.38
C THR A 295 -6.26 -34.01 22.58
N PRO A 296 -6.30 -35.28 23.08
CA PRO A 296 -6.99 -35.53 24.33
C PRO A 296 -6.45 -34.64 25.44
N LEU A 297 -7.33 -33.79 25.99
CA LEU A 297 -6.95 -32.93 27.10
C LEU A 297 -6.93 -33.72 28.41
N PRO A 298 -6.00 -33.38 29.33
CA PRO A 298 -6.12 -33.81 30.71
C PRO A 298 -7.48 -33.40 31.29
N SER A 299 -8.00 -34.21 32.22
CA SER A 299 -9.36 -34.03 32.77
C SER A 299 -9.64 -32.66 33.45
N HIS A 300 -8.58 -31.96 33.85
CA HIS A 300 -8.66 -30.63 34.47
C HIS A 300 -8.66 -29.49 33.47
N LEU A 301 -8.48 -29.80 32.17
CA LEU A 301 -8.50 -28.81 31.08
C LEU A 301 -9.75 -28.97 30.23
N SER A 302 -10.18 -27.90 29.60
CA SER A 302 -11.31 -27.92 28.68
C SER A 302 -11.06 -27.00 27.48
N TYR A 303 -11.73 -27.30 26.36
CA TYR A 303 -11.79 -26.40 25.23
C TYR A 303 -12.81 -25.30 25.47
N LYS A 304 -12.45 -24.08 25.09
CA LYS A 304 -13.35 -22.94 25.02
C LYS A 304 -13.07 -22.18 23.72
N GLU A 305 -14.13 -21.73 23.10
CA GLU A 305 -14.03 -20.82 21.97
C GLU A 305 -14.48 -19.42 22.40
N ILE A 306 -13.66 -18.42 22.08
CA ILE A 306 -13.95 -17.01 22.37
C ILE A 306 -13.73 -16.25 21.08
N PHE A 307 -14.79 -15.66 20.54
CA PHE A 307 -14.77 -14.95 19.26
C PHE A 307 -14.13 -15.75 18.11
N GLY A 308 -14.42 -17.04 18.02
CA GLY A 308 -13.89 -17.93 16.98
C GLY A 308 -12.44 -18.38 17.19
N VAL A 309 -11.80 -18.02 18.29
CA VAL A 309 -10.46 -18.49 18.65
C VAL A 309 -10.56 -19.63 19.65
N PRO A 310 -10.00 -20.80 19.35
CA PRO A 310 -10.00 -21.92 20.30
C PRO A 310 -8.94 -21.70 21.40
N TYR A 311 -9.35 -21.91 22.63
CA TYR A 311 -8.50 -21.86 23.82
C TYR A 311 -8.55 -23.16 24.59
N ILE A 312 -7.43 -23.52 25.20
CA ILE A 312 -7.38 -24.47 26.31
C ILE A 312 -7.58 -23.68 27.60
N TYR A 313 -8.54 -24.10 28.38
CA TYR A 313 -8.90 -23.46 29.64
C TYR A 313 -8.60 -24.36 30.82
N GLY A 314 -8.00 -23.81 31.85
CA GLY A 314 -7.75 -24.47 33.11
C GLY A 314 -7.62 -23.50 34.27
N HIS A 315 -7.57 -24.04 35.50
CA HIS A 315 -7.32 -23.27 36.71
C HIS A 315 -5.88 -23.44 37.17
N ALA A 316 -5.30 -22.32 37.62
CA ALA A 316 -4.04 -22.35 38.36
C ALA A 316 -4.33 -22.61 39.83
N GLU A 317 -4.01 -23.79 40.34
CA GLU A 317 -4.34 -24.19 41.71
C GLU A 317 -3.72 -23.28 42.75
N SER A 318 -2.50 -22.84 42.54
CA SER A 318 -1.76 -21.99 43.47
C SER A 318 -2.38 -20.60 43.70
N THR A 319 -3.22 -20.13 42.78
CA THR A 319 -3.77 -18.78 42.79
C THR A 319 -5.28 -18.77 42.67
N GLY A 320 -5.91 -19.91 42.38
CA GLY A 320 -7.33 -19.96 41.98
C GLY A 320 -7.67 -19.20 40.71
N GLY A 321 -6.63 -18.73 40.01
CA GLY A 321 -6.79 -17.97 38.77
C GLY A 321 -7.21 -18.85 37.61
N ARG A 322 -7.62 -18.20 36.54
CA ARG A 322 -8.00 -18.85 35.29
C ARG A 322 -6.91 -18.65 34.26
N LEU A 323 -6.58 -19.71 33.55
CA LEU A 323 -5.58 -19.67 32.48
C LEU A 323 -6.23 -20.07 31.16
N TRP A 324 -6.05 -19.22 30.14
CA TRP A 324 -6.52 -19.42 28.78
C TRP A 324 -5.32 -19.46 27.85
N VAL A 325 -5.07 -20.59 27.23
CA VAL A 325 -3.94 -20.75 26.30
C VAL A 325 -4.50 -20.99 24.92
N VAL A 326 -4.03 -20.21 23.93
CA VAL A 326 -4.42 -20.41 22.53
C VAL A 326 -4.12 -21.84 22.12
N GLY A 327 -5.07 -22.50 21.46
CA GLY A 327 -5.06 -23.95 21.19
C GLY A 327 -3.76 -24.49 20.62
N LYS A 328 -3.12 -23.78 19.69
CA LYS A 328 -1.83 -24.16 19.12
C LYS A 328 -0.69 -24.27 20.16
N ASN A 329 -0.83 -23.61 21.29
CA ASN A 329 0.16 -23.59 22.37
C ASN A 329 -0.24 -24.51 23.55
N ALA A 330 -1.20 -25.41 23.36
CA ALA A 330 -1.71 -26.30 24.40
C ALA A 330 -0.60 -27.08 25.13
N HIS A 331 0.42 -27.52 24.37
CA HIS A 331 1.59 -28.23 24.91
C HIS A 331 2.45 -27.39 25.87
N LEU A 332 2.26 -26.07 25.88
CA LEU A 332 2.96 -25.11 26.75
C LEU A 332 2.15 -24.75 28.00
N PHE A 333 0.92 -25.30 28.18
CA PHE A 333 0.00 -24.88 29.24
C PHE A 333 0.68 -24.83 30.62
N ASP A 334 1.43 -25.86 30.98
CA ASP A 334 2.10 -25.96 32.27
C ASP A 334 3.18 -24.90 32.50
N TYR A 335 3.78 -24.37 31.42
CA TYR A 335 4.77 -23.29 31.52
C TYR A 335 4.14 -21.94 31.82
N PHE A 336 2.85 -21.76 31.50
CA PHE A 336 2.12 -20.54 31.77
C PHE A 336 1.51 -20.47 33.17
N LEU A 337 1.63 -21.52 33.96
CA LEU A 337 1.13 -21.53 35.31
C LEU A 337 1.89 -20.52 36.20
N PRO A 338 1.19 -19.74 37.04
CA PRO A 338 1.81 -18.68 37.86
C PRO A 338 2.97 -19.16 38.75
N GLU A 339 2.94 -20.40 39.23
CA GLU A 339 4.01 -21.01 40.02
C GLU A 339 5.31 -21.19 39.25
N ARG A 340 5.26 -21.18 37.93
CA ARG A 340 6.43 -21.28 37.05
C ARG A 340 7.13 -19.92 36.84
N TRP A 341 6.41 -18.83 36.75
CA TRP A 341 6.97 -17.54 36.36
C TRP A 341 7.01 -16.50 37.50
N ARG A 342 6.25 -16.62 38.57
CA ARG A 342 6.28 -15.69 39.70
C ARG A 342 7.63 -15.58 40.40
N LYS A 343 8.49 -16.58 40.26
CA LYS A 343 9.85 -16.57 40.79
C LYS A 343 10.84 -15.81 39.90
N THR A 344 10.44 -15.44 38.70
CA THR A 344 11.31 -14.74 37.77
C THR A 344 11.31 -13.24 38.09
N PRO A 345 12.49 -12.60 38.18
CA PRO A 345 12.54 -11.16 38.43
C PRO A 345 11.88 -10.40 37.29
N SER A 346 11.21 -9.30 37.62
CA SER A 346 10.65 -8.41 36.63
C SER A 346 11.78 -7.70 35.86
N ILE A 347 11.70 -7.70 34.55
CA ILE A 347 12.64 -6.99 33.68
C ILE A 347 12.22 -5.56 33.39
N ARG A 348 10.95 -5.24 33.64
CA ARG A 348 10.39 -3.89 33.49
C ARG A 348 9.22 -3.70 34.45
N LEU A 349 9.27 -2.61 35.18
CA LEU A 349 8.19 -2.15 36.05
C LEU A 349 7.62 -0.86 35.47
N SER A 350 6.32 -0.77 35.39
CA SER A 350 5.57 0.46 35.18
C SER A 350 4.44 0.53 36.20
N PHE A 351 3.83 1.69 36.35
CA PHE A 351 2.74 1.89 37.33
C PHE A 351 1.59 0.86 37.17
N SER A 352 1.32 0.43 35.96
CA SER A 352 0.19 -0.45 35.63
C SER A 352 0.59 -1.84 35.14
N LYS A 353 1.86 -2.06 34.83
CA LYS A 353 2.30 -3.29 34.14
C LYS A 353 3.65 -3.76 34.67
N GLU A 354 3.74 -5.05 34.87
CA GLU A 354 5.02 -5.72 35.15
C GLU A 354 5.32 -6.67 34.00
N VAL A 355 6.56 -6.71 33.56
CA VAL A 355 7.02 -7.61 32.50
C VAL A 355 8.07 -8.54 33.09
N PHE A 356 7.83 -9.82 32.95
CA PHE A 356 8.72 -10.88 33.39
C PHE A 356 9.23 -11.64 32.17
N TYR A 357 10.45 -12.14 32.26
CA TYR A 357 11.06 -12.97 31.24
C TYR A 357 11.67 -14.22 31.87
N THR A 358 11.46 -15.34 31.25
CA THR A 358 12.08 -16.60 31.64
C THR A 358 12.37 -17.48 30.45
N ILE A 359 13.27 -18.44 30.64
CA ILE A 359 13.56 -19.49 29.67
C ILE A 359 13.16 -20.82 30.34
N THR A 360 12.34 -21.60 29.65
CA THR A 360 11.95 -22.93 30.12
C THR A 360 13.10 -23.92 29.97
N LYS A 361 12.98 -25.09 30.62
CA LYS A 361 13.97 -26.18 30.47
C LYS A 361 14.15 -26.63 29.03
N ASP A 362 13.11 -26.49 28.20
CA ASP A 362 13.15 -26.85 26.79
C ASP A 362 13.60 -25.68 25.89
N ASN A 363 14.27 -24.67 26.47
CA ASN A 363 14.76 -23.50 25.77
C ASN A 363 13.67 -22.64 25.10
N ILE A 364 12.45 -22.64 25.65
CA ILE A 364 11.39 -21.77 25.19
C ILE A 364 11.47 -20.46 25.95
N HIS A 365 11.52 -19.36 25.21
CA HIS A 365 11.57 -18.01 25.75
C HIS A 365 10.15 -17.51 25.98
N LEU A 366 9.83 -17.15 27.22
CA LEU A 366 8.51 -16.65 27.62
C LEU A 366 8.62 -15.25 28.19
N VAL A 367 7.69 -14.41 27.80
CA VAL A 367 7.50 -13.06 28.33
C VAL A 367 6.07 -12.96 28.87
N TRP A 368 5.94 -12.59 30.14
CA TRP A 368 4.64 -12.25 30.74
C TRP A 368 4.51 -10.76 30.91
N LYS A 369 3.38 -10.26 30.54
CA LYS A 369 2.98 -8.89 30.81
C LYS A 369 1.75 -8.93 31.71
N THR A 370 1.87 -8.44 32.92
CA THR A 370 0.72 -8.29 33.80
C THR A 370 0.12 -6.90 33.60
N SER A 371 -1.20 -6.81 33.62
CA SER A 371 -1.91 -5.54 33.61
C SER A 371 -3.00 -5.56 34.70
N ARG A 372 -3.21 -4.41 35.34
CA ARG A 372 -4.31 -4.22 36.26
C ARG A 372 -5.48 -3.64 35.50
N VAL A 373 -6.59 -4.37 35.44
CA VAL A 373 -7.82 -3.92 34.78
C VAL A 373 -8.66 -3.18 35.85
N GLY A 374 -9.10 -1.98 35.52
CA GLY A 374 -10.09 -1.24 36.33
C GLY A 374 -9.58 -0.04 37.10
N GLU A 375 -8.27 0.19 37.20
CA GLU A 375 -7.73 1.40 37.81
C GLU A 375 -7.06 2.26 36.73
N MET A 376 -7.76 3.25 36.21
CA MET A 376 -7.24 4.24 35.25
C MET A 376 -6.71 3.69 33.91
N HIS A 377 -7.25 2.59 33.43
CA HIS A 377 -6.95 2.12 32.08
C HIS A 377 -8.10 2.42 31.16
N ASN A 378 -7.79 3.11 30.10
CA ASN A 378 -8.66 3.15 28.95
C ASN A 378 -8.89 1.72 28.46
N ILE A 379 -10.14 1.40 28.23
CA ILE A 379 -10.63 0.10 27.71
C ILE A 379 -10.10 -0.18 26.28
N GLU A 380 -9.19 0.64 25.75
CA GLU A 380 -8.63 0.62 24.42
C GLU A 380 -7.34 -0.21 24.28
N GLU A 381 -6.94 -1.00 25.28
CA GLU A 381 -5.81 -1.93 25.13
C GLU A 381 -6.26 -3.39 24.88
#